data_cced3e98ed4c5fb21a851d67642ed80e
#
_entry.id   cced3e98ed4c5fb21a851d67642ed80e
#
_cell.length_a   1.000
_cell.length_b   1.000
_cell.length_c   1.000
_cell.angle_alpha   90.00
_cell.angle_beta   90.00
_cell.angle_gamma   90.00
#
_symmetry.space_group_name_H-M   'P 1'
#
loop_
_entity.id
_entity.type
_entity.pdbx_description
1 polymer ?
#
loop_
_entity_poly.entity_id
_entity_poly.type
_entity_poly.pdbx_seq_one_letter_code
_entity_poly.pdbx_strand_id
1 'polypeptide(L)'
;MYKQFPGVGGWQLNRIVTSFYALEFIFLGWHICMSWEIEYTDEFAGWWDELDTKEQISVSASVDLLGLFGPGLRFPHSSDIKGSRHGSLRELRIQHAGRPYRVLYVFDPRRCALLLMGGNKTGQHRWYEEHVPVAEKLYDVHLETLRKEGRNHG
;
A
#
# COMPACT_ATOMS: atom_id res chain seq x y z
N MET A 1 -2.62 17.07 -0.69
CA MET A 1 -3.78 16.28 -0.19
C MET A 1 -3.63 14.85 -0.69
N TYR A 2 -3.57 13.90 0.21
CA TYR A 2 -3.40 12.50 -0.16
C TYR A 2 -4.74 11.93 -0.58
N LYS A 3 -4.72 11.13 -1.65
CA LYS A 3 -5.91 10.48 -2.18
C LYS A 3 -6.11 9.15 -1.45
N GLN A 4 -7.33 8.82 -1.11
CA GLN A 4 -7.64 7.49 -0.62
C GLN A 4 -7.62 6.49 -1.78
N PHE A 5 -6.96 5.38 -1.56
CA PHE A 5 -7.04 4.26 -2.48
C PHE A 5 -8.50 3.79 -2.48
N PRO A 6 -9.16 3.70 -3.65
CA PRO A 6 -10.54 3.26 -3.69
C PRO A 6 -10.62 1.88 -3.06
N GLY A 7 -11.07 1.85 -1.81
CA GLY A 7 -11.31 0.60 -1.11
C GLY A 7 -12.30 -0.24 -1.91
N VAL A 8 -12.41 -1.49 -1.53
CA VAL A 8 -13.18 -2.60 -2.09
C VAL A 8 -14.54 -2.29 -2.77
N GLY A 9 -14.99 -1.04 -2.76
CA GLY A 9 -16.25 -0.61 -3.38
C GLY A 9 -16.15 0.07 -4.75
N GLY A 10 -14.94 0.41 -5.24
CA GLY A 10 -14.78 1.22 -6.45
C GLY A 10 -14.58 0.47 -7.77
N TRP A 11 -14.22 -0.79 -7.72
CA TRP A 11 -13.96 -1.60 -8.90
C TRP A 11 -15.01 -2.70 -9.05
N GLN A 12 -15.89 -2.58 -10.03
CA GLN A 12 -16.97 -3.53 -10.28
C GLN A 12 -16.51 -4.98 -10.53
N LEU A 13 -15.24 -5.22 -10.75
CA LEU A 13 -14.68 -6.56 -10.99
C LEU A 13 -14.20 -7.28 -9.72
N ASN A 14 -13.98 -6.56 -8.61
CA ASN A 14 -13.50 -7.16 -7.37
C ASN A 14 -14.62 -7.58 -6.39
N ARG A 15 -15.89 -7.37 -6.75
CA ARG A 15 -17.02 -7.78 -5.91
C ARG A 15 -17.09 -9.29 -5.65
N ILE A 16 -16.49 -10.10 -6.52
CA ILE A 16 -16.57 -11.56 -6.40
C ILE A 16 -15.54 -12.10 -5.39
N VAL A 17 -14.34 -11.57 -5.37
CA VAL A 17 -13.27 -12.08 -4.49
C VAL A 17 -13.45 -11.59 -3.05
N THR A 18 -13.81 -10.32 -2.87
CA THR A 18 -14.12 -9.77 -1.54
C THR A 18 -15.41 -10.32 -0.93
N SER A 19 -16.38 -10.69 -1.78
CA SER A 19 -17.61 -11.32 -1.31
C SER A 19 -17.38 -12.70 -0.70
N PHE A 20 -16.39 -13.46 -1.20
CA PHE A 20 -16.08 -14.79 -0.66
C PHE A 20 -15.42 -14.70 0.73
N TYR A 21 -14.48 -13.82 0.94
CA TYR A 21 -13.83 -13.65 2.24
C TYR A 21 -14.75 -12.93 3.24
N ALA A 22 -15.52 -11.95 2.81
CA ALA A 22 -16.47 -11.25 3.67
C ALA A 22 -17.64 -12.15 4.10
N LEU A 23 -18.08 -13.07 3.27
CA LEU A 23 -19.16 -14.01 3.60
C LEU A 23 -18.73 -15.06 4.63
N GLU A 24 -17.50 -15.57 4.58
CA GLU A 24 -17.01 -16.48 5.60
C GLU A 24 -16.82 -15.81 6.97
N PHE A 25 -16.40 -14.56 7.01
CA PHE A 25 -16.27 -13.78 8.25
C PHE A 25 -17.64 -13.35 8.85
N ILE A 26 -18.63 -13.06 8.01
CA ILE A 26 -19.99 -12.71 8.46
C ILE A 26 -20.69 -13.91 9.09
N PHE A 27 -20.43 -15.12 8.59
CA PHE A 27 -21.07 -16.34 9.11
C PHE A 27 -20.60 -16.72 10.52
N LEU A 28 -19.41 -16.28 10.95
CA LEU A 28 -18.86 -16.52 12.29
C LEU A 28 -19.24 -15.45 13.33
N GLY A 29 -20.12 -14.50 12.99
CA GLY A 29 -20.61 -13.48 13.93
C GLY A 29 -19.55 -12.48 14.42
N TRP A 30 -18.42 -12.43 13.78
CA TRP A 30 -17.34 -11.50 14.10
C TRP A 30 -17.41 -10.29 13.16
N HIS A 31 -18.03 -9.22 13.64
CA HIS A 31 -17.97 -7.92 12.99
C HIS A 31 -16.56 -7.34 13.16
N ILE A 32 -15.58 -7.86 12.44
CA ILE A 32 -14.28 -7.19 12.31
C ILE A 32 -14.31 -6.37 11.03
N CYS A 33 -15.03 -5.27 11.06
CA CYS A 33 -14.85 -4.19 10.10
C CYS A 33 -13.67 -3.33 10.55
N MET A 34 -12.47 -3.90 10.61
CA MET A 34 -11.22 -3.16 10.84
C MET A 34 -10.33 -3.31 9.64
N SER A 35 -10.80 -2.79 8.49
CA SER A 35 -9.91 -2.54 7.38
C SER A 35 -9.05 -1.31 7.69
N TRP A 36 -7.77 -1.41 7.42
CA TRP A 36 -6.85 -0.28 7.46
C TRP A 36 -7.17 0.66 6.31
N GLU A 37 -7.19 1.95 6.57
CA GLU A 37 -7.29 2.94 5.51
C GLU A 37 -6.04 2.93 4.67
N ILE A 38 -6.20 3.04 3.36
CA ILE A 38 -5.11 3.08 2.39
C ILE A 38 -5.14 4.43 1.70
N GLU A 39 -4.07 5.18 1.84
CA GLU A 39 -3.82 6.42 1.11
C GLU A 39 -2.63 6.23 0.16
N TYR A 40 -2.46 7.12 -0.79
CA TYR A 40 -1.34 7.08 -1.73
C TYR A 40 -0.87 8.48 -2.14
N THR A 41 0.40 8.56 -2.50
CA THR A 41 1.04 9.76 -3.01
C THR A 41 0.78 9.95 -4.50
N ASP A 42 1.09 11.14 -5.01
CA ASP A 42 1.03 11.42 -6.45
C ASP A 42 2.06 10.58 -7.24
N GLU A 43 3.20 10.27 -6.64
CA GLU A 43 4.23 9.39 -7.21
C GLU A 43 3.71 7.97 -7.42
N PHE A 44 3.01 7.43 -6.43
CA PHE A 44 2.34 6.14 -6.58
C PHE A 44 1.28 6.20 -7.67
N ALA A 45 0.47 7.27 -7.71
CA ALA A 45 -0.57 7.44 -8.72
C ALA A 45 0.01 7.50 -10.14
N GLY A 46 1.12 8.20 -10.34
CA GLY A 46 1.81 8.27 -11.63
C GLY A 46 2.26 6.90 -12.11
N TRP A 47 2.90 6.12 -11.24
CA TRP A 47 3.28 4.75 -11.56
C TRP A 47 2.07 3.84 -11.83
N TRP A 48 1.02 3.96 -11.02
CA TRP A 48 -0.23 3.21 -11.20
C TRP A 48 -0.87 3.43 -12.56
N ASP A 49 -0.87 4.66 -13.05
CA ASP A 49 -1.45 5.03 -14.34
C ASP A 49 -0.65 4.46 -15.54
N GLU A 50 0.62 4.12 -15.34
CA GLU A 50 1.47 3.45 -16.36
C GLU A 50 1.19 1.95 -16.49
N LEU A 51 0.53 1.34 -15.51
CA LEU A 51 0.24 -0.09 -15.48
C LEU A 51 -0.94 -0.43 -16.41
N ASP A 52 -0.85 -1.58 -17.06
CA ASP A 52 -2.01 -2.14 -17.76
C ASP A 52 -3.06 -2.69 -16.77
N THR A 53 -4.26 -2.99 -17.26
CA THR A 53 -5.38 -3.47 -16.43
C THR A 53 -5.03 -4.73 -15.64
N LYS A 54 -4.27 -5.67 -16.22
CA LYS A 54 -3.90 -6.93 -15.56
C LYS A 54 -2.89 -6.69 -14.44
N GLU A 55 -1.93 -5.80 -14.68
CA GLU A 55 -0.95 -5.36 -13.68
C GLU A 55 -1.66 -4.64 -12.52
N GLN A 56 -2.58 -3.74 -12.81
CA GLN A 56 -3.38 -3.04 -11.81
C GLN A 56 -4.20 -4.02 -10.95
N ILE A 57 -4.78 -5.06 -11.54
CA ILE A 57 -5.50 -6.10 -10.79
C ILE A 57 -4.56 -6.82 -9.81
N SER A 58 -3.36 -7.17 -10.25
CA SER A 58 -2.37 -7.84 -9.38
C SER A 58 -1.90 -6.95 -8.22
N VAL A 59 -1.68 -5.67 -8.49
CA VAL A 59 -1.31 -4.69 -7.45
C VAL A 59 -2.48 -4.47 -6.48
N SER A 60 -3.71 -4.26 -6.99
CA SER A 60 -4.92 -4.09 -6.17
C SER A 60 -5.13 -5.24 -5.21
N ALA A 61 -4.97 -6.49 -5.66
CA ALA A 61 -5.11 -7.66 -4.80
C ALA A 61 -4.15 -7.63 -3.61
N SER A 62 -2.91 -7.16 -3.80
CA SER A 62 -1.93 -7.01 -2.72
C SER A 62 -2.25 -5.84 -1.79
N VAL A 63 -2.79 -4.75 -2.33
CA VAL A 63 -3.24 -3.60 -1.53
C VAL A 63 -4.47 -3.98 -0.69
N ASP A 64 -5.38 -4.77 -1.24
CA ASP A 64 -6.54 -5.29 -0.49
C ASP A 64 -6.11 -6.15 0.70
N LEU A 65 -5.10 -7.02 0.51
CA LEU A 65 -4.51 -7.79 1.61
C LEU A 65 -3.89 -6.87 2.69
N LEU A 66 -3.23 -5.79 2.28
CA LEU A 66 -2.71 -4.80 3.21
C LEU A 66 -3.82 -4.14 4.03
N GLY A 67 -4.93 -3.78 3.38
CA GLY A 67 -6.10 -3.22 4.04
C GLY A 67 -6.73 -4.17 5.05
N LEU A 68 -6.78 -5.47 4.74
CA LEU A 68 -7.35 -6.49 5.62
C LEU A 68 -6.45 -6.81 6.83
N PHE A 69 -5.15 -7.00 6.60
CA PHE A 69 -4.22 -7.49 7.61
C PHE A 69 -3.39 -6.40 8.27
N GLY A 70 -3.28 -5.21 7.65
CA GLY A 70 -2.50 -4.11 8.18
C GLY A 70 -1.05 -4.52 8.53
N PRO A 71 -0.52 -4.14 9.72
CA PRO A 71 0.82 -4.52 10.16
C PRO A 71 1.03 -6.03 10.31
N GLY A 72 -0.05 -6.81 10.37
CA GLY A 72 -0.01 -8.28 10.40
C GLY A 72 0.36 -8.92 9.06
N LEU A 73 0.29 -8.17 7.96
CA LEU A 73 0.68 -8.68 6.64
C LEU A 73 2.19 -8.94 6.61
N ARG A 74 2.57 -10.19 6.34
CA ARG A 74 3.95 -10.65 6.41
C ARG A 74 4.40 -11.31 5.11
N PHE A 75 5.65 -11.76 5.09
CA PHE A 75 6.18 -12.57 4.02
C PHE A 75 5.26 -13.75 3.70
N PRO A 76 5.01 -14.07 2.44
CA PRO A 76 5.66 -13.56 1.22
C PRO A 76 5.06 -12.27 0.64
N HIS A 77 3.98 -11.73 1.21
CA HIS A 77 3.23 -10.58 0.67
C HIS A 77 3.86 -9.23 1.03
N SER A 78 4.47 -9.15 2.21
CA SER A 78 5.13 -7.95 2.69
C SER A 78 6.42 -8.25 3.43
N SER A 79 7.36 -7.33 3.40
CA SER A 79 8.59 -7.38 4.19
C SER A 79 9.07 -5.99 4.60
N ASP A 80 9.90 -5.94 5.65
CA ASP A 80 10.51 -4.72 6.13
C ASP A 80 11.69 -4.33 5.23
N ILE A 81 11.89 -3.03 5.02
CA ILE A 81 13.05 -2.51 4.31
C ILE A 81 14.20 -2.31 5.28
N LYS A 82 15.26 -3.10 5.10
CA LYS A 82 16.47 -3.00 5.89
C LYS A 82 17.30 -1.77 5.45
N GLY A 83 17.85 -1.06 6.43
CA GLY A 83 18.74 0.08 6.17
C GLY A 83 18.00 1.39 5.85
N SER A 84 16.68 1.42 5.89
CA SER A 84 15.94 2.68 5.86
C SER A 84 16.16 3.45 7.17
N ARG A 85 16.34 4.77 7.07
CA ARG A 85 16.37 5.66 8.23
C ARG A 85 15.01 5.75 8.94
N HIS A 86 13.91 5.46 8.24
CA HIS A 86 12.60 5.24 8.82
C HIS A 86 12.41 3.74 9.06
N GLY A 87 12.53 3.31 10.30
CA GLY A 87 12.37 1.89 10.68
C GLY A 87 10.98 1.29 10.39
N SER A 88 10.04 2.12 9.97
CA SER A 88 8.66 1.73 9.60
C SER A 88 8.47 1.49 8.09
N LEU A 89 9.49 1.72 7.25
CA LEU A 89 9.36 1.54 5.81
C LEU A 89 9.28 0.05 5.45
N ARG A 90 8.28 -0.30 4.68
CA ARG A 90 7.99 -1.66 4.25
C ARG A 90 7.73 -1.73 2.75
N GLU A 91 7.71 -2.94 2.22
CA GLU A 91 7.33 -3.19 0.82
C GLU A 91 6.19 -4.20 0.70
N LEU A 92 5.28 -3.98 -0.26
CA LEU A 92 4.44 -5.03 -0.82
C LEU A 92 5.22 -5.76 -1.91
N ARG A 93 5.10 -7.06 -1.92
CA ARG A 93 5.76 -7.97 -2.87
C ARG A 93 4.71 -8.56 -3.79
N ILE A 94 4.71 -8.10 -5.03
CA ILE A 94 3.74 -8.50 -6.03
C ILE A 94 4.46 -9.27 -7.13
N GLN A 95 3.90 -10.40 -7.55
CA GLN A 95 4.36 -11.14 -8.71
C GLN A 95 3.29 -11.07 -9.80
N HIS A 96 3.67 -10.63 -10.98
CA HIS A 96 2.78 -10.59 -12.14
C HIS A 96 3.50 -11.05 -13.39
N ALA A 97 3.01 -12.11 -14.03
CA ALA A 97 3.60 -12.69 -15.25
C ALA A 97 5.14 -12.92 -15.15
N GLY A 98 5.60 -13.45 -14.02
CA GLY A 98 7.01 -13.71 -13.73
C GLY A 98 7.85 -12.48 -13.40
N ARG A 99 7.24 -11.28 -13.34
CA ARG A 99 7.92 -10.02 -13.01
C ARG A 99 7.66 -9.60 -11.57
N PRO A 100 8.70 -9.23 -10.81
CA PRO A 100 8.56 -8.76 -9.44
C PRO A 100 8.25 -7.25 -9.41
N TYR A 101 7.05 -6.90 -8.96
CA TYR A 101 6.68 -5.52 -8.64
C TYR A 101 6.84 -5.30 -7.14
N ARG A 102 7.19 -4.08 -6.76
CA ARG A 102 7.31 -3.64 -5.37
C ARG A 102 6.57 -2.33 -5.18
N VAL A 103 5.85 -2.22 -4.06
CA VAL A 103 5.27 -0.96 -3.60
C VAL A 103 5.84 -0.65 -2.23
N LEU A 104 6.55 0.48 -2.11
CA LEU A 104 7.07 0.98 -0.84
C LEU A 104 5.96 1.71 -0.10
N TYR A 105 5.77 1.39 1.17
CA TYR A 105 4.71 1.96 1.99
C TYR A 105 5.12 2.08 3.47
N VAL A 106 4.37 2.86 4.22
CA VAL A 106 4.51 3.04 5.67
C VAL A 106 3.14 2.99 6.34
N PHE A 107 3.11 2.66 7.63
CA PHE A 107 1.97 2.97 8.49
C PHE A 107 2.23 4.31 9.17
N ASP A 108 1.35 5.27 8.95
CA ASP A 108 1.48 6.58 9.55
C ASP A 108 0.91 6.63 10.98
N PRO A 109 1.13 7.73 11.74
CA PRO A 109 0.62 7.86 13.11
C PRO A 109 -0.90 7.78 13.24
N ARG A 110 -1.66 8.02 12.16
CA ARG A 110 -3.12 7.91 12.11
C ARG A 110 -3.63 6.48 11.93
N ARG A 111 -2.71 5.49 11.86
CA ARG A 111 -3.00 4.09 11.55
C ARG A 111 -3.52 3.90 10.11
N CYS A 112 -3.06 4.73 9.22
CA CYS A 112 -3.30 4.64 7.79
C CYS A 112 -2.07 4.04 7.10
N ALA A 113 -2.25 3.17 6.11
CA ALA A 113 -1.17 2.71 5.25
C ALA A 113 -1.02 3.67 4.08
N LEU A 114 0.14 4.33 3.98
CA LEU A 114 0.45 5.26 2.91
C LEU A 114 1.34 4.59 1.88
N LEU A 115 0.82 4.39 0.67
CA LEU A 115 1.56 3.91 -0.48
C LEU A 115 2.41 5.05 -1.04
N LEU A 116 3.73 4.92 -0.98
CA LEU A 116 4.67 6.00 -1.34
C LEU A 116 5.03 5.98 -2.81
N MET A 117 5.41 4.83 -3.31
CA MET A 117 5.79 4.65 -4.71
C MET A 117 5.82 3.18 -5.08
N GLY A 118 5.70 2.89 -6.37
CA GLY A 118 5.79 1.54 -6.90
C GLY A 118 6.80 1.42 -8.04
N GLY A 119 7.14 0.20 -8.39
CA GLY A 119 8.04 -0.08 -9.50
C GLY A 119 8.19 -1.54 -9.83
N ASN A 120 8.61 -1.80 -11.07
CA ASN A 120 9.00 -3.12 -11.53
C ASN A 120 10.49 -3.33 -11.25
N LYS A 121 10.80 -4.33 -10.43
CA LYS A 121 12.19 -4.64 -10.03
C LYS A 121 12.93 -5.54 -11.02
N THR A 122 12.30 -5.97 -12.10
CA THR A 122 12.90 -6.90 -13.07
C THR A 122 14.24 -6.38 -13.58
N GLY A 123 15.31 -7.17 -13.39
CA GLY A 123 16.64 -6.84 -13.88
C GLY A 123 17.33 -5.64 -13.21
N GLN A 124 16.74 -5.05 -12.19
CA GLN A 124 17.28 -3.86 -11.50
C GLN A 124 17.90 -4.25 -10.16
N HIS A 125 19.21 -4.49 -10.15
CA HIS A 125 19.95 -4.84 -8.93
C HIS A 125 20.01 -3.71 -7.91
N ARG A 126 19.98 -2.45 -8.37
CA ARG A 126 20.06 -1.25 -7.54
C ARG A 126 18.71 -0.59 -7.25
N TRP A 127 17.61 -1.31 -7.49
CA TRP A 127 16.27 -0.77 -7.35
C TRP A 127 16.03 -0.13 -5.97
N TYR A 128 16.42 -0.80 -4.90
CA TYR A 128 16.24 -0.26 -3.55
C TYR A 128 17.13 0.95 -3.26
N GLU A 129 18.37 0.96 -3.77
CA GLU A 129 19.30 2.09 -3.61
C GLU A 129 18.74 3.37 -4.25
N GLU A 130 17.99 3.24 -5.34
CA GLU A 130 17.40 4.35 -6.07
C GLU A 130 16.05 4.77 -5.48
N HIS A 131 15.21 3.82 -5.08
CA HIS A 131 13.82 4.09 -4.71
C HIS A 131 13.62 4.36 -3.21
N VAL A 132 14.38 3.71 -2.33
CA VAL A 132 14.23 3.90 -0.88
C VAL A 132 14.48 5.36 -0.46
N PRO A 133 15.52 6.07 -0.92
CA PRO A 133 15.72 7.48 -0.55
C PRO A 133 14.58 8.40 -1.02
N VAL A 134 13.94 8.08 -2.16
CA VAL A 134 12.79 8.83 -2.66
C VAL A 134 11.58 8.59 -1.78
N ALA A 135 11.29 7.33 -1.44
CA ALA A 135 10.21 6.97 -0.52
C ALA A 135 10.36 7.63 0.86
N GLU A 136 11.59 7.68 1.38
CA GLU A 136 11.89 8.36 2.65
C GLU A 136 11.57 9.85 2.60
N LYS A 137 11.94 10.53 1.51
CA LYS A 137 11.58 11.95 1.31
C LYS A 137 10.09 12.18 1.22
N LEU A 138 9.37 11.31 0.52
CA LEU A 138 7.90 11.38 0.43
C LEU A 138 7.26 11.24 1.80
N TYR A 139 7.78 10.34 2.63
CA TYR A 139 7.29 10.17 3.99
C TYR A 139 7.62 11.37 4.88
N ASP A 140 8.80 11.98 4.75
CA ASP A 140 9.14 13.21 5.46
C ASP A 140 8.15 14.35 5.16
N VAL A 141 7.82 14.55 3.88
CA VAL A 141 6.85 15.55 3.44
C VAL A 141 5.47 15.26 4.02
N HIS A 142 5.06 13.99 4.03
CA HIS A 142 3.80 13.57 4.64
C HIS A 142 3.75 13.89 6.13
N LEU A 143 4.77 13.54 6.90
CA LEU A 143 4.84 13.83 8.33
C LEU A 143 4.80 15.33 8.62
N GLU A 144 5.46 16.14 7.79
CA GLU A 144 5.41 17.59 7.92
C GLU A 144 4.00 18.15 7.64
N THR A 145 3.31 17.59 6.65
CA THR A 145 1.91 17.96 6.34
C THR A 145 1.00 17.64 7.52
N LEU A 146 1.08 16.43 8.09
CA LEU A 146 0.29 16.04 9.26
C LEU A 146 0.57 16.95 10.47
N ARG A 147 1.84 17.36 10.67
CA ARG A 147 2.21 18.27 11.75
C ARG A 147 1.59 19.66 11.58
N LYS A 148 1.53 20.16 10.35
CA LYS A 148 0.90 21.45 10.03
C LYS A 148 -0.62 21.40 10.25
N GLU A 149 -1.25 20.33 9.78
CA GLU A 149 -2.69 20.10 9.96
C GLU A 149 -3.06 19.98 11.44
N GLY A 150 -2.29 19.23 12.24
CA GLY A 150 -2.49 19.09 13.67
C GLY A 150 -2.37 20.40 14.46
N ARG A 151 -1.56 21.36 14.00
CA ARG A 151 -1.46 22.70 14.63
C ARG A 151 -2.64 23.61 14.30
N ASN A 152 -3.31 23.37 13.19
CA ASN A 152 -4.46 24.19 12.76
C ASN A 152 -5.78 23.79 13.45
N HIS A 153 -5.78 22.68 14.19
CA HIS A 153 -6.93 22.15 14.92
C HIS A 153 -6.80 22.27 16.44
N GLY A 154 -5.75 22.99 16.89
CA GLY A 154 -5.46 23.24 18.31
C GLY A 154 -5.90 24.63 18.78
#